data_c94fdbb6a4f4acc06436d982fa482b58
#
_entry.id   c94fdbb6a4f4acc06436d982fa482b58
#
_cell.length_a   1.000
_cell.length_b   1.000
_cell.length_c   1.000
_cell.angle_alpha   90.00
_cell.angle_beta   90.00
_cell.angle_gamma   90.00
#
_symmetry.space_group_name_H-M   'P 1'
#
loop_
_entity.id
_entity.type
_entity.pdbx_description
1 polymer ?
#
loop_
_entity_poly.entity_id
_entity_poly.type
_entity_poly.pdbx_seq_one_letter_code
_entity_poly.pdbx_strand_id
1 'polypeptide(L)'
;MATTTPVTTARPPSRAFYDVLALVTALAVTHAAHAQPPATARPPVIDMHVHSTNVSPEQQLETMRAANVRFIWLSSLATDLGAWADTLEGSHYLPSLTLPCPGGRAAFIDRRCWDGTADFPDLAWLRAEAQAGRIRALGEAVPQYVGIAPNDPRLEPFWQLAEELDLPVALHMGPGPPFAAYDESPTPFKFPEFRMAANDPLLLESVLLGHKRLRLLVMHAGWPFRDSMLALMYAHPHVYVDVGALQAPFMVPRPSYYAHLRSLVEAGFGKRIVFGSDFPNQVVPGIDAIVAADFLSSEQKADILCNNAARFLRLEAAVCTP
;
A
#
# COMPACT_ATOMS: atom_id res chain seq x y z
N MET A 1 40.28 -3.38 -54.74
CA MET A 1 40.52 -4.61 -53.93
C MET A 1 39.79 -4.44 -52.60
N ALA A 2 38.63 -5.08 -52.52
CA ALA A 2 37.79 -5.07 -51.32
C ALA A 2 37.95 -6.42 -50.59
N THR A 3 38.48 -6.37 -49.39
CA THR A 3 38.66 -7.55 -48.51
C THR A 3 37.40 -7.77 -47.70
N THR A 4 36.69 -8.84 -48.01
CA THR A 4 35.54 -9.32 -47.26
C THR A 4 36.02 -10.19 -46.09
N THR A 5 35.65 -9.79 -44.87
CA THR A 5 35.81 -10.61 -43.66
C THR A 5 34.65 -11.57 -43.51
N PRO A 6 34.86 -12.85 -43.15
CA PRO A 6 33.76 -13.79 -42.99
C PRO A 6 33.04 -13.63 -41.65
N VAL A 7 31.73 -13.64 -41.70
CA VAL A 7 30.83 -13.70 -40.57
C VAL A 7 30.85 -15.13 -39.96
N THR A 8 31.31 -15.28 -38.75
CA THR A 8 31.22 -16.54 -38.00
C THR A 8 29.81 -16.71 -37.44
N THR A 9 29.07 -17.68 -37.95
CA THR A 9 27.79 -18.11 -37.40
C THR A 9 28.01 -18.88 -36.09
N ALA A 10 27.45 -18.39 -35.00
CA ALA A 10 27.45 -19.09 -33.72
C ALA A 10 26.59 -20.38 -33.81
N ARG A 11 27.15 -21.51 -33.36
CA ARG A 11 26.43 -22.76 -33.22
C ARG A 11 25.39 -22.67 -32.09
N PRO A 12 24.20 -23.25 -32.26
CA PRO A 12 23.22 -23.34 -31.18
C PRO A 12 23.74 -24.26 -30.06
N PRO A 13 23.38 -23.98 -28.79
CA PRO A 13 23.82 -24.79 -27.66
C PRO A 13 23.26 -26.22 -27.75
N SER A 14 24.08 -27.20 -27.36
CA SER A 14 23.80 -28.63 -27.42
C SER A 14 22.65 -29.00 -26.48
N ARG A 15 21.86 -30.04 -26.88
CA ARG A 15 20.72 -30.61 -26.13
C ARG A 15 21.06 -31.11 -24.70
N ALA A 16 22.31 -31.08 -24.28
CA ALA A 16 22.76 -31.50 -22.93
C ALA A 16 22.35 -30.55 -21.80
N PHE A 17 21.77 -29.36 -22.12
CA PHE A 17 21.35 -28.39 -21.11
C PHE A 17 19.91 -28.59 -20.61
N TYR A 18 19.14 -29.48 -21.25
CA TYR A 18 17.74 -29.71 -20.87
C TYR A 18 17.53 -30.95 -19.99
N ASP A 19 18.53 -31.81 -19.85
CA ASP A 19 18.40 -33.04 -19.06
C ASP A 19 18.73 -32.87 -17.56
N VAL A 20 19.16 -31.70 -17.12
CA VAL A 20 19.43 -31.42 -15.69
C VAL A 20 18.19 -30.87 -14.96
N LEU A 21 17.13 -30.53 -15.69
CA LEU A 21 15.89 -29.97 -15.09
C LEU A 21 14.84 -31.03 -14.75
N ALA A 22 15.09 -32.30 -15.02
CA ALA A 22 14.13 -33.39 -14.82
C ALA A 22 14.38 -34.26 -13.59
N LEU A 23 15.34 -33.93 -12.72
CA LEU A 23 15.67 -34.75 -11.53
C LEU A 23 15.52 -34.00 -10.20
N VAL A 24 14.66 -33.00 -10.12
CA VAL A 24 14.26 -32.32 -8.86
C VAL A 24 12.77 -32.48 -8.65
N THR A 25 12.25 -33.68 -8.78
CA THR A 25 10.88 -34.00 -8.36
C THR A 25 10.96 -35.21 -7.48
N ALA A 26 10.86 -35.00 -6.19
CA ALA A 26 10.38 -35.85 -5.10
C ALA A 26 11.25 -35.75 -3.84
N LEU A 27 11.49 -34.52 -3.37
CA LEU A 27 11.61 -34.33 -1.93
C LEU A 27 10.27 -33.74 -1.50
N ALA A 28 9.35 -34.61 -1.10
CA ALA A 28 8.17 -34.21 -0.34
C ALA A 28 8.69 -33.61 0.98
N VAL A 29 8.94 -32.31 0.97
CA VAL A 29 9.05 -31.54 2.19
C VAL A 29 7.64 -31.58 2.77
N THR A 30 7.41 -32.49 3.72
CA THR A 30 6.26 -32.41 4.61
C THR A 30 6.38 -31.10 5.36
N HIS A 31 5.82 -30.05 4.78
CA HIS A 31 5.52 -28.84 5.52
C HIS A 31 4.53 -29.30 6.60
N ALA A 32 5.02 -29.44 7.83
CA ALA A 32 4.14 -29.49 8.98
C ALA A 32 3.24 -28.25 8.83
N ALA A 33 2.00 -28.46 8.45
CA ALA A 33 1.00 -27.43 8.45
C ALA A 33 0.91 -26.97 9.91
N HIS A 34 1.61 -25.87 10.23
CA HIS A 34 1.42 -25.21 11.51
C HIS A 34 -0.06 -24.81 11.51
N ALA A 35 -0.83 -25.50 12.30
CA ALA A 35 -2.26 -25.19 12.49
C ALA A 35 -2.29 -23.70 12.86
N GLN A 36 -2.92 -22.89 12.00
CA GLN A 36 -3.11 -21.48 12.30
C GLN A 36 -3.92 -21.39 13.60
N PRO A 37 -3.52 -20.59 14.58
CA PRO A 37 -4.31 -20.39 15.77
C PRO A 37 -5.72 -19.91 15.36
N PRO A 38 -6.77 -20.31 16.09
CA PRO A 38 -8.12 -19.85 15.78
C PRO A 38 -8.18 -18.33 15.75
N ALA A 39 -9.06 -17.76 14.93
CA ALA A 39 -9.19 -16.31 14.73
C ALA A 39 -9.29 -15.52 16.05
N THR A 40 -9.92 -16.10 17.07
CA THR A 40 -10.04 -15.55 18.42
C THR A 40 -8.71 -15.48 19.22
N ALA A 41 -7.67 -16.21 18.78
CA ALA A 41 -6.35 -16.16 19.40
C ALA A 41 -5.43 -15.10 18.78
N ARG A 42 -5.86 -14.45 17.68
CA ARG A 42 -5.12 -13.37 17.05
C ARG A 42 -5.44 -12.03 17.72
N PRO A 43 -4.46 -11.11 17.82
CA PRO A 43 -4.74 -9.75 18.30
C PRO A 43 -5.75 -9.07 17.38
N PRO A 44 -6.53 -8.09 17.88
CA PRO A 44 -7.35 -7.24 17.03
C PRO A 44 -6.48 -6.43 16.08
N VAL A 45 -6.92 -6.28 14.84
CA VAL A 45 -6.17 -5.62 13.77
C VAL A 45 -7.05 -4.57 13.09
N ILE A 46 -6.44 -3.43 12.74
CA ILE A 46 -6.95 -2.49 11.75
C ILE A 46 -6.02 -2.57 10.56
N ASP A 47 -6.55 -2.93 9.39
CA ASP A 47 -5.79 -3.00 8.15
C ASP A 47 -5.94 -1.69 7.37
N MET A 48 -4.88 -0.90 7.34
CA MET A 48 -4.88 0.44 6.76
C MET A 48 -4.58 0.46 5.26
N HIS A 49 -4.54 -0.73 4.60
CA HIS A 49 -4.15 -0.80 3.20
C HIS A 49 -4.86 -1.96 2.48
N VAL A 50 -6.10 -1.73 2.06
CA VAL A 50 -6.90 -2.70 1.30
C VAL A 50 -7.39 -2.05 0.02
N HIS A 51 -7.31 -2.78 -1.10
CA HIS A 51 -7.78 -2.32 -2.41
C HIS A 51 -9.06 -3.02 -2.85
N SER A 52 -10.08 -2.26 -3.25
CA SER A 52 -11.32 -2.79 -3.82
C SER A 52 -11.11 -3.56 -5.13
N THR A 53 -9.96 -3.32 -5.79
CA THR A 53 -9.59 -3.93 -7.06
C THR A 53 -9.00 -5.33 -6.92
N ASN A 54 -8.56 -5.69 -5.72
CA ASN A 54 -7.81 -6.93 -5.45
C ASN A 54 -8.68 -8.02 -4.81
N VAL A 55 -9.85 -7.67 -4.29
CA VAL A 55 -10.71 -8.58 -3.52
C VAL A 55 -12.17 -8.14 -3.62
N SER A 56 -13.12 -9.10 -3.58
CA SER A 56 -14.55 -8.75 -3.46
C SER A 56 -14.92 -8.38 -2.01
N PRO A 57 -16.02 -7.63 -1.80
CA PRO A 57 -16.49 -7.30 -0.46
C PRO A 57 -16.69 -8.52 0.43
N GLU A 58 -17.28 -9.62 -0.12
CA GLU A 58 -17.56 -10.86 0.60
C GLU A 58 -16.26 -11.58 1.01
N GLN A 59 -15.29 -11.67 0.09
CA GLN A 59 -13.97 -12.25 0.36
C GLN A 59 -13.23 -11.46 1.43
N GLN A 60 -13.32 -10.12 1.38
CA GLN A 60 -12.72 -9.26 2.40
C GLN A 60 -13.36 -9.47 3.76
N LEU A 61 -14.69 -9.57 3.82
CA LEU A 61 -15.41 -9.84 5.07
C LEU A 61 -15.00 -11.19 5.68
N GLU A 62 -14.83 -12.22 4.84
CA GLU A 62 -14.31 -13.52 5.28
C GLU A 62 -12.89 -13.41 5.84
N THR A 63 -12.00 -12.70 5.14
CA THR A 63 -10.63 -12.44 5.57
C THR A 63 -10.59 -11.68 6.90
N MET A 64 -11.43 -10.66 7.07
CA MET A 64 -11.54 -9.91 8.32
C MET A 64 -11.92 -10.83 9.50
N ARG A 65 -12.91 -11.70 9.30
CA ARG A 65 -13.33 -12.66 10.33
C ARG A 65 -12.21 -13.67 10.65
N ALA A 66 -11.56 -14.22 9.64
CA ALA A 66 -10.50 -15.23 9.80
C ALA A 66 -9.24 -14.67 10.48
N ALA A 67 -8.90 -13.42 10.23
CA ALA A 67 -7.67 -12.77 10.70
C ALA A 67 -7.87 -11.86 11.92
N ASN A 68 -9.10 -11.75 12.47
CA ASN A 68 -9.48 -10.79 13.53
C ASN A 68 -9.23 -9.33 13.13
N VAL A 69 -9.42 -8.99 11.83
CA VAL A 69 -9.40 -7.61 11.34
C VAL A 69 -10.74 -6.96 11.67
N ARG A 70 -10.71 -5.90 12.45
CA ARG A 70 -11.91 -5.22 12.98
C ARG A 70 -12.34 -4.02 12.13
N PHE A 71 -11.40 -3.44 11.40
CA PHE A 71 -11.63 -2.26 10.57
C PHE A 71 -10.64 -2.24 9.42
N ILE A 72 -11.03 -1.70 8.26
CA ILE A 72 -10.15 -1.54 7.11
C ILE A 72 -10.19 -0.11 6.55
N TRP A 73 -9.04 0.37 6.06
CA TRP A 73 -8.99 1.47 5.10
C TRP A 73 -9.11 0.88 3.69
N LEU A 74 -10.18 1.22 3.00
CA LEU A 74 -10.46 0.71 1.66
C LEU A 74 -10.12 1.74 0.60
N SER A 75 -9.00 1.55 -0.09
CA SER A 75 -8.66 2.27 -1.33
C SER A 75 -9.52 1.75 -2.48
N SER A 76 -10.45 2.57 -2.97
CA SER A 76 -11.47 2.11 -3.91
C SER A 76 -11.63 3.02 -5.12
N LEU A 77 -12.18 2.45 -6.20
CA LEU A 77 -12.73 3.19 -7.32
C LEU A 77 -14.12 3.72 -6.94
N ALA A 78 -14.52 4.86 -7.48
CA ALA A 78 -15.88 5.37 -7.23
C ALA A 78 -16.96 4.38 -7.69
N THR A 79 -16.68 3.63 -8.75
CA THR A 79 -17.58 2.59 -9.28
C THR A 79 -17.78 1.39 -8.35
N ASP A 80 -16.94 1.22 -7.35
CA ASP A 80 -17.00 0.11 -6.38
C ASP A 80 -17.73 0.45 -5.09
N LEU A 81 -17.81 1.75 -4.75
CA LEU A 81 -18.29 2.21 -3.45
C LEU A 81 -19.68 1.65 -3.07
N GLY A 82 -20.59 1.53 -4.05
CA GLY A 82 -21.93 0.99 -3.82
C GLY A 82 -21.91 -0.48 -3.34
N ALA A 83 -21.21 -1.35 -4.07
CA ALA A 83 -21.12 -2.77 -3.73
C ALA A 83 -20.47 -3.00 -2.35
N TRP A 84 -19.49 -2.18 -1.99
CA TRP A 84 -18.86 -2.25 -0.67
C TRP A 84 -19.79 -1.77 0.43
N ALA A 85 -20.56 -0.69 0.20
CA ALA A 85 -21.52 -0.17 1.15
C ALA A 85 -22.70 -1.13 1.40
N ASP A 86 -23.07 -1.92 0.39
CA ASP A 86 -24.12 -2.93 0.50
C ASP A 86 -23.68 -4.17 1.31
N THR A 87 -22.38 -4.44 1.40
CA THR A 87 -21.84 -5.65 2.03
C THR A 87 -21.21 -5.37 3.40
N LEU A 88 -20.48 -4.26 3.56
CA LEU A 88 -19.85 -3.89 4.82
C LEU A 88 -20.60 -2.73 5.48
N GLU A 89 -20.90 -2.90 6.76
CA GLU A 89 -21.39 -1.78 7.57
C GLU A 89 -20.33 -0.69 7.70
N GLY A 90 -20.74 0.57 7.70
CA GLY A 90 -19.85 1.72 7.79
C GLY A 90 -19.00 1.79 9.08
N SER A 91 -19.32 0.97 10.08
CA SER A 91 -18.53 0.77 11.31
C SER A 91 -17.29 -0.12 11.11
N HIS A 92 -17.14 -0.80 9.96
CA HIS A 92 -16.08 -1.77 9.72
C HIS A 92 -15.07 -1.28 8.66
N TYR A 93 -15.34 -0.18 7.96
CA TYR A 93 -14.42 0.31 6.94
C TYR A 93 -14.48 1.83 6.74
N LEU A 94 -13.39 2.37 6.20
CA LEU A 94 -13.26 3.75 5.74
C LEU A 94 -13.23 3.75 4.20
N PRO A 95 -14.29 4.20 3.51
CA PRO A 95 -14.27 4.32 2.06
C PRO A 95 -13.34 5.46 1.63
N SER A 96 -12.33 5.13 0.87
CA SER A 96 -11.32 6.05 0.36
C SER A 96 -11.29 6.03 -1.16
N LEU A 97 -11.10 7.18 -1.80
CA LEU A 97 -11.06 7.28 -3.25
C LEU A 97 -9.62 7.27 -3.76
N THR A 98 -9.28 6.30 -4.61
CA THR A 98 -8.00 6.25 -5.34
C THR A 98 -7.95 7.33 -6.43
N LEU A 99 -6.80 8.05 -6.51
CA LEU A 99 -6.50 9.05 -7.54
C LEU A 99 -4.98 9.22 -7.71
N PRO A 100 -4.48 9.74 -8.85
CA PRO A 100 -5.20 9.98 -10.10
C PRO A 100 -5.53 8.69 -10.85
N CYS A 101 -6.40 8.79 -11.85
CA CYS A 101 -6.77 7.71 -12.74
C CYS A 101 -6.59 8.17 -14.20
N PRO A 102 -5.49 7.83 -14.87
CA PRO A 102 -5.21 8.27 -16.23
C PRO A 102 -6.35 7.95 -17.21
N GLY A 103 -6.88 8.96 -17.89
CA GLY A 103 -8.04 8.78 -18.78
C GLY A 103 -9.29 8.24 -18.07
N GLY A 104 -9.43 8.47 -16.77
CA GLY A 104 -10.54 7.98 -15.94
C GLY A 104 -10.45 6.48 -15.59
N ARG A 105 -9.27 5.85 -15.75
CA ARG A 105 -9.05 4.41 -15.55
C ARG A 105 -7.99 4.15 -14.47
N ALA A 106 -8.18 3.10 -13.71
CA ALA A 106 -7.25 2.72 -12.65
C ALA A 106 -5.88 2.31 -13.23
N ALA A 107 -4.80 2.71 -12.56
CA ALA A 107 -3.44 2.53 -13.05
C ALA A 107 -3.04 1.04 -13.20
N PHE A 108 -3.55 0.15 -12.34
CA PHE A 108 -3.14 -1.26 -12.29
C PHE A 108 -4.10 -2.23 -12.98
N ILE A 109 -5.32 -1.79 -13.31
CA ILE A 109 -6.33 -2.63 -13.95
C ILE A 109 -7.14 -1.82 -14.97
N ASP A 110 -7.68 -2.50 -15.98
CA ASP A 110 -8.51 -1.86 -17.00
C ASP A 110 -9.96 -1.66 -16.50
N ARG A 111 -10.12 -0.86 -15.43
CA ARG A 111 -11.42 -0.50 -14.86
C ARG A 111 -11.57 1.02 -14.75
N ARG A 112 -12.79 1.52 -14.86
CA ARG A 112 -13.08 2.95 -14.66
C ARG A 112 -13.04 3.29 -13.18
N CYS A 113 -12.39 4.42 -12.86
CA CYS A 113 -12.43 4.97 -11.50
C CYS A 113 -13.74 5.72 -11.23
N TRP A 114 -14.21 6.46 -12.23
CA TRP A 114 -15.44 7.29 -12.23
C TRP A 114 -15.98 7.43 -13.64
N ASP A 115 -17.10 8.14 -13.78
CA ASP A 115 -17.64 8.50 -15.10
C ASP A 115 -16.75 9.53 -15.79
N GLY A 116 -16.55 9.35 -17.11
CA GLY A 116 -15.71 10.24 -17.91
C GLY A 116 -14.27 9.75 -18.07
N THR A 117 -13.42 10.66 -18.59
CA THR A 117 -12.03 10.36 -18.98
C THR A 117 -11.02 11.30 -18.35
N ALA A 118 -11.44 12.12 -17.39
CA ALA A 118 -10.53 13.01 -16.67
C ALA A 118 -9.58 12.21 -15.77
N ASP A 119 -8.33 12.62 -15.66
CA ASP A 119 -7.31 11.99 -14.81
C ASP A 119 -7.61 12.17 -13.32
N PHE A 120 -8.36 13.18 -12.98
CA PHE A 120 -8.80 13.50 -11.61
C PHE A 120 -10.32 13.57 -11.53
N PRO A 121 -10.92 13.25 -10.38
CA PRO A 121 -12.35 13.41 -10.16
C PRO A 121 -12.73 14.90 -10.16
N ASP A 122 -13.97 15.18 -10.56
CA ASP A 122 -14.53 16.52 -10.40
C ASP A 122 -14.58 16.92 -8.92
N LEU A 123 -14.04 18.08 -8.58
CA LEU A 123 -13.93 18.55 -7.19
C LEU A 123 -15.28 18.84 -6.53
N ALA A 124 -16.27 19.30 -7.29
CA ALA A 124 -17.60 19.57 -6.73
C ALA A 124 -18.33 18.26 -6.43
N TRP A 125 -18.20 17.27 -7.32
CA TRP A 125 -18.69 15.91 -7.09
C TRP A 125 -18.00 15.28 -5.86
N LEU A 126 -16.67 15.33 -5.80
CA LEU A 126 -15.90 14.75 -4.68
C LEU A 126 -16.29 15.40 -3.34
N ARG A 127 -16.48 16.72 -3.33
CA ARG A 127 -16.98 17.44 -2.15
C ARG A 127 -18.36 16.96 -1.72
N ALA A 128 -19.27 16.78 -2.68
CA ALA A 128 -20.63 16.29 -2.40
C ALA A 128 -20.61 14.86 -1.85
N GLU A 129 -19.79 13.97 -2.41
CA GLU A 129 -19.61 12.60 -1.93
C GLU A 129 -19.03 12.55 -0.51
N ALA A 130 -18.04 13.42 -0.23
CA ALA A 130 -17.44 13.52 1.08
C ALA A 130 -18.43 14.08 2.13
N GLN A 131 -19.18 15.11 1.80
CA GLN A 131 -20.21 15.68 2.69
C GLN A 131 -21.36 14.69 2.96
N ALA A 132 -21.67 13.82 1.99
CA ALA A 132 -22.65 12.74 2.15
C ALA A 132 -22.09 11.52 2.90
N GLY A 133 -20.78 11.50 3.24
CA GLY A 133 -20.14 10.39 3.94
C GLY A 133 -19.89 9.14 3.09
N ARG A 134 -20.12 9.20 1.77
CA ARG A 134 -19.84 8.09 0.85
C ARG A 134 -18.35 7.96 0.52
N ILE A 135 -17.60 9.06 0.60
CA ILE A 135 -16.12 9.07 0.60
C ILE A 135 -15.69 9.73 1.90
N ARG A 136 -14.84 9.08 2.67
CA ARG A 136 -14.38 9.57 3.98
C ARG A 136 -12.87 9.72 4.08
N ALA A 137 -12.15 9.42 2.98
CA ALA A 137 -10.71 9.55 2.85
C ALA A 137 -10.31 9.69 1.38
N LEU A 138 -9.08 10.12 1.12
CA LEU A 138 -8.45 10.07 -0.19
C LEU A 138 -7.27 9.10 -0.17
N GLY A 139 -7.20 8.23 -1.16
CA GLY A 139 -6.11 7.27 -1.32
C GLY A 139 -6.57 5.80 -1.43
N GLU A 140 -5.70 4.86 -1.74
CA GLU A 140 -4.29 5.16 -2.00
C GLU A 140 -4.18 6.17 -3.16
N ALA A 141 -3.58 7.32 -2.92
CA ALA A 141 -3.23 8.23 -4.00
C ALA A 141 -1.90 7.77 -4.63
N VAL A 142 -1.87 7.66 -5.96
CA VAL A 142 -0.78 7.03 -6.72
C VAL A 142 -0.21 7.96 -7.82
N PRO A 143 0.05 9.25 -7.55
CA PRO A 143 0.44 10.20 -8.57
C PRO A 143 1.76 9.84 -9.26
N GLN A 144 2.67 9.17 -8.57
CA GLN A 144 3.99 8.80 -9.08
C GLN A 144 3.93 7.84 -10.28
N TYR A 145 2.85 7.04 -10.39
CA TYR A 145 2.67 6.13 -11.52
C TYR A 145 2.34 6.84 -12.83
N VAL A 146 1.91 8.11 -12.74
CA VAL A 146 1.62 8.98 -13.88
C VAL A 146 2.57 10.17 -13.96
N GLY A 147 3.77 10.04 -13.39
CA GLY A 147 4.83 11.05 -13.47
C GLY A 147 4.56 12.31 -12.65
N ILE A 148 3.65 12.27 -11.67
CA ILE A 148 3.27 13.40 -10.83
C ILE A 148 3.91 13.24 -9.47
N ALA A 149 4.68 14.24 -9.03
CA ALA A 149 5.21 14.29 -7.67
C ALA A 149 4.10 14.70 -6.66
N PRO A 150 4.19 14.32 -5.39
CA PRO A 150 3.15 14.62 -4.39
C PRO A 150 2.92 16.13 -4.16
N ASN A 151 3.89 16.95 -4.46
CA ASN A 151 3.81 18.42 -4.39
C ASN A 151 3.50 19.11 -5.73
N ASP A 152 3.04 18.34 -6.73
CA ASP A 152 2.63 18.91 -8.03
C ASP A 152 1.37 19.78 -7.85
N PRO A 153 1.32 20.97 -8.48
CA PRO A 153 0.16 21.88 -8.36
C PRO A 153 -1.19 21.28 -8.75
N ARG A 154 -1.20 20.22 -9.56
CA ARG A 154 -2.44 19.50 -9.92
C ARG A 154 -3.10 18.80 -8.74
N LEU A 155 -2.33 18.47 -7.70
CA LEU A 155 -2.82 17.84 -6.48
C LEU A 155 -3.27 18.85 -5.40
N GLU A 156 -2.85 20.10 -5.51
CA GLU A 156 -3.14 21.14 -4.53
C GLU A 156 -4.64 21.28 -4.19
N PRO A 157 -5.58 21.26 -5.17
CA PRO A 157 -7.02 21.35 -4.85
C PRO A 157 -7.54 20.17 -4.01
N PHE A 158 -6.90 18.98 -4.13
CA PHE A 158 -7.26 17.78 -3.37
C PHE A 158 -6.71 17.84 -1.94
N TRP A 159 -5.49 18.37 -1.76
CA TRP A 159 -4.93 18.61 -0.43
C TRP A 159 -5.75 19.64 0.33
N GLN A 160 -6.12 20.74 -0.33
CA GLN A 160 -6.99 21.76 0.25
C GLN A 160 -8.36 21.19 0.64
N LEU A 161 -9.00 20.42 -0.24
CA LEU A 161 -10.30 19.80 0.04
C LEU A 161 -10.19 18.82 1.22
N ALA A 162 -9.14 18.00 1.25
CA ALA A 162 -8.91 17.04 2.33
C ALA A 162 -8.72 17.74 3.68
N GLU A 163 -7.91 18.81 3.74
CA GLU A 163 -7.74 19.60 4.97
C GLU A 163 -9.03 20.29 5.41
N GLU A 164 -9.78 20.87 4.46
CA GLU A 164 -11.03 21.59 4.72
C GLU A 164 -12.10 20.67 5.32
N LEU A 165 -12.25 19.47 4.78
CA LEU A 165 -13.26 18.50 5.19
C LEU A 165 -12.75 17.48 6.23
N ASP A 166 -11.52 17.66 6.72
CA ASP A 166 -10.82 16.72 7.64
C ASP A 166 -10.79 15.28 7.11
N LEU A 167 -10.64 15.11 5.80
CA LEU A 167 -10.43 13.80 5.19
C LEU A 167 -8.97 13.37 5.36
N PRO A 168 -8.69 12.22 5.95
CA PRO A 168 -7.33 11.70 5.94
C PRO A 168 -6.93 11.31 4.52
N VAL A 169 -5.63 11.46 4.24
CA VAL A 169 -5.03 11.12 2.95
C VAL A 169 -4.03 10.00 3.13
N ALA A 170 -4.14 8.95 2.32
CA ALA A 170 -3.13 7.91 2.18
C ALA A 170 -2.43 8.07 0.83
N LEU A 171 -1.11 8.18 0.85
CA LEU A 171 -0.31 8.45 -0.35
C LEU A 171 0.76 7.38 -0.53
N HIS A 172 0.78 6.79 -1.72
CA HIS A 172 1.85 5.89 -2.14
C HIS A 172 3.21 6.60 -2.09
N MET A 173 4.14 6.08 -1.32
CA MET A 173 5.52 6.54 -1.24
C MET A 173 6.46 5.34 -1.14
N GLY A 174 6.33 4.42 -2.09
CA GLY A 174 7.02 3.15 -2.10
C GLY A 174 7.64 2.80 -3.45
N PRO A 175 8.21 1.62 -3.59
CA PRO A 175 8.68 1.13 -4.87
C PRO A 175 7.48 0.80 -5.75
N GLY A 176 7.57 1.14 -7.03
CA GLY A 176 6.68 0.56 -8.03
C GLY A 176 7.04 -0.91 -8.31
N PRO A 177 6.28 -1.58 -9.20
CA PRO A 177 6.67 -2.88 -9.70
C PRO A 177 8.09 -2.85 -10.27
N PRO A 178 8.88 -3.92 -10.13
CA PRO A 178 10.21 -3.98 -10.72
C PRO A 178 10.17 -3.67 -12.21
N PHE A 179 11.09 -2.82 -12.68
CA PHE A 179 11.18 -2.37 -14.07
C PHE A 179 9.93 -1.65 -14.60
N ALA A 180 9.10 -1.06 -13.74
CA ALA A 180 7.82 -0.43 -14.11
C ALA A 180 7.93 0.58 -15.27
N ALA A 181 9.04 1.33 -15.34
CA ALA A 181 9.28 2.34 -16.37
C ALA A 181 9.82 1.78 -17.70
N TYR A 182 9.99 0.46 -17.81
CA TYR A 182 10.59 -0.17 -18.98
C TYR A 182 9.62 -1.14 -19.70
N ASP A 183 9.74 -1.23 -21.01
CA ASP A 183 8.91 -2.14 -21.81
C ASP A 183 9.16 -3.62 -21.52
N GLU A 184 10.37 -3.96 -21.07
CA GLU A 184 10.80 -5.30 -20.70
C GLU A 184 10.39 -5.71 -19.28
N SER A 185 9.51 -4.93 -18.63
CA SER A 185 9.02 -5.29 -17.29
C SER A 185 8.50 -6.74 -17.27
N PRO A 186 8.95 -7.57 -16.31
CA PRO A 186 8.48 -8.95 -16.17
C PRO A 186 7.04 -9.03 -15.65
N THR A 187 6.47 -7.89 -15.24
CA THR A 187 5.08 -7.77 -14.81
C THR A 187 4.22 -7.18 -15.94
N PRO A 188 2.90 -7.41 -15.95
CA PRO A 188 2.00 -6.76 -16.90
C PRO A 188 1.88 -5.24 -16.66
N PHE A 189 2.39 -4.76 -15.54
CA PHE A 189 2.26 -3.37 -15.11
C PHE A 189 3.40 -2.53 -15.68
N LYS A 190 3.07 -1.62 -16.58
CA LYS A 190 4.02 -0.70 -17.22
C LYS A 190 3.60 0.72 -16.93
N PHE A 191 4.52 1.48 -16.37
CA PHE A 191 4.34 2.88 -16.01
C PHE A 191 5.53 3.69 -16.51
N PRO A 192 5.58 4.05 -17.81
CA PRO A 192 6.73 4.70 -18.42
C PRO A 192 7.08 6.04 -17.76
N GLU A 193 6.09 6.68 -17.15
CA GLU A 193 6.27 7.94 -16.43
C GLU A 193 6.71 7.78 -14.97
N PHE A 194 6.74 6.55 -14.44
CA PHE A 194 7.15 6.30 -13.05
C PHE A 194 8.60 6.73 -12.81
N ARG A 195 8.81 7.48 -11.74
CA ARG A 195 10.14 7.90 -11.30
C ARG A 195 10.30 7.68 -9.80
N MET A 196 11.29 6.87 -9.41
CA MET A 196 11.58 6.61 -8.00
C MET A 196 11.81 7.90 -7.20
N ALA A 197 12.45 8.92 -7.78
CA ALA A 197 12.68 10.19 -7.11
C ALA A 197 11.37 10.91 -6.70
N ALA A 198 10.26 10.65 -7.40
CA ALA A 198 8.94 11.18 -7.03
C ALA A 198 8.34 10.51 -5.79
N ASN A 199 8.97 9.46 -5.28
CA ASN A 199 8.60 8.76 -4.05
C ASN A 199 9.46 9.17 -2.83
N ASP A 200 10.32 10.20 -2.95
CA ASP A 200 11.05 10.71 -1.80
C ASP A 200 10.09 11.42 -0.83
N PRO A 201 9.95 10.95 0.43
CA PRO A 201 9.03 11.54 1.40
C PRO A 201 9.24 13.03 1.66
N LEU A 202 10.44 13.57 1.49
CA LEU A 202 10.70 15.00 1.68
C LEU A 202 9.99 15.91 0.66
N LEU A 203 9.52 15.36 -0.47
CA LEU A 203 8.64 16.10 -1.38
C LEU A 203 7.28 16.50 -0.74
N LEU A 204 6.89 15.80 0.33
CA LEU A 204 5.68 16.11 1.10
C LEU A 204 5.84 17.30 2.04
N GLU A 205 7.06 17.75 2.34
CA GLU A 205 7.28 18.85 3.29
C GLU A 205 6.54 20.12 2.87
N SER A 206 6.63 20.51 1.60
CA SER A 206 5.93 21.70 1.09
C SER A 206 4.40 21.57 1.18
N VAL A 207 3.85 20.36 0.94
CA VAL A 207 2.42 20.08 1.10
C VAL A 207 2.00 20.26 2.57
N LEU A 208 2.75 19.67 3.50
CA LEU A 208 2.45 19.74 4.94
C LEU A 208 2.63 21.15 5.53
N LEU A 209 3.52 21.96 4.97
CA LEU A 209 3.66 23.38 5.35
C LEU A 209 2.51 24.22 4.84
N GLY A 210 1.95 23.90 3.66
CA GLY A 210 0.74 24.53 3.10
C GLY A 210 -0.53 24.09 3.84
N HIS A 211 -0.60 22.81 4.24
CA HIS A 211 -1.78 22.16 4.83
C HIS A 211 -1.47 21.57 6.22
N LYS A 212 -1.35 22.45 7.21
CA LYS A 212 -0.86 22.08 8.56
C LYS A 212 -1.79 21.15 9.35
N ARG A 213 -3.05 21.03 8.97
CA ARG A 213 -4.01 20.11 9.60
C ARG A 213 -4.25 18.84 8.80
N LEU A 214 -3.63 18.70 7.63
CA LEU A 214 -3.79 17.54 6.79
C LEU A 214 -3.32 16.27 7.54
N ARG A 215 -4.20 15.29 7.70
CA ARG A 215 -3.87 14.00 8.27
C ARG A 215 -3.30 13.11 7.17
N LEU A 216 -2.02 12.78 7.25
CA LEU A 216 -1.30 12.08 6.19
C LEU A 216 -0.83 10.71 6.67
N LEU A 217 -1.18 9.68 5.90
CA LEU A 217 -0.63 8.33 5.96
C LEU A 217 0.31 8.13 4.76
N VAL A 218 1.60 8.03 5.03
CA VAL A 218 2.61 7.69 4.02
C VAL A 218 2.66 6.17 3.91
N MET A 219 2.19 5.65 2.77
CA MET A 219 2.13 4.22 2.53
C MET A 219 3.52 3.65 2.24
N HIS A 220 3.71 2.35 2.53
CA HIS A 220 4.99 1.64 2.43
C HIS A 220 6.12 2.27 3.25
N ALA A 221 5.76 3.05 4.30
CA ALA A 221 6.72 3.73 5.19
C ALA A 221 7.83 4.48 4.45
N GLY A 222 7.55 4.99 3.25
CA GLY A 222 8.52 5.70 2.42
C GLY A 222 9.72 4.87 1.96
N TRP A 223 9.65 3.54 2.02
CA TRP A 223 10.76 2.68 1.57
C TRP A 223 11.05 2.87 0.06
N PRO A 224 12.31 2.95 -0.40
CA PRO A 224 13.57 2.76 0.35
C PRO A 224 14.18 4.05 0.92
N PHE A 225 13.50 5.18 0.92
CA PHE A 225 13.99 6.50 1.34
C PHE A 225 13.92 6.66 2.88
N ARG A 226 14.56 5.75 3.61
CA ARG A 226 14.50 5.69 5.08
C ARG A 226 14.83 7.01 5.76
N ASP A 227 15.94 7.64 5.37
CA ASP A 227 16.44 8.84 6.06
C ASP A 227 15.54 10.06 5.78
N SER A 228 15.02 10.18 4.55
CA SER A 228 13.99 11.16 4.20
C SER A 228 12.70 10.95 5.01
N MET A 229 12.28 9.68 5.19
CA MET A 229 11.08 9.38 6.00
C MET A 229 11.29 9.72 7.47
N LEU A 230 12.46 9.41 8.03
CA LEU A 230 12.82 9.79 9.40
C LEU A 230 12.80 11.31 9.57
N ALA A 231 13.38 12.06 8.63
CA ALA A 231 13.38 13.52 8.65
C ALA A 231 11.97 14.10 8.57
N LEU A 232 11.13 13.59 7.67
CA LEU A 232 9.74 14.03 7.54
C LEU A 232 8.95 13.77 8.83
N MET A 233 9.04 12.57 9.40
CA MET A 233 8.35 12.24 10.65
C MET A 233 8.86 13.03 11.84
N TYR A 234 10.15 13.41 11.87
CA TYR A 234 10.72 14.27 12.88
C TYR A 234 10.13 15.68 12.82
N ALA A 235 10.05 16.25 11.61
CA ALA A 235 9.56 17.61 11.40
C ALA A 235 8.03 17.73 11.53
N HIS A 236 7.27 16.66 11.19
CA HIS A 236 5.80 16.68 11.09
C HIS A 236 5.16 15.61 11.99
N PRO A 237 4.73 15.98 13.22
CA PRO A 237 4.28 15.02 14.24
C PRO A 237 2.95 14.32 13.90
N HIS A 238 2.19 14.82 12.92
CA HIS A 238 0.89 14.28 12.48
C HIS A 238 1.00 13.34 11.28
N VAL A 239 2.22 13.09 10.77
CA VAL A 239 2.48 12.10 9.70
C VAL A 239 2.55 10.71 10.31
N TYR A 240 1.78 9.79 9.73
CA TYR A 240 1.78 8.36 10.03
C TYR A 240 2.32 7.58 8.84
N VAL A 241 2.75 6.36 9.07
CA VAL A 241 3.23 5.46 8.01
C VAL A 241 2.57 4.09 8.14
N ASP A 242 2.27 3.42 7.01
CA ASP A 242 1.95 2.00 7.03
C ASP A 242 3.15 1.15 6.57
N VAL A 243 3.06 -0.14 6.82
CA VAL A 243 4.07 -1.11 6.42
C VAL A 243 3.58 -2.05 5.32
N GLY A 244 2.48 -1.68 4.64
CA GLY A 244 1.90 -2.42 3.53
C GLY A 244 2.95 -2.78 2.47
N ALA A 245 2.81 -3.92 1.81
CA ALA A 245 3.74 -4.55 0.88
C ALA A 245 5.12 -4.91 1.45
N LEU A 246 5.68 -4.12 2.38
CA LEU A 246 7.05 -4.34 2.87
C LEU A 246 7.23 -5.67 3.61
N GLN A 247 6.16 -6.18 4.24
CA GLN A 247 6.17 -7.47 4.92
C GLN A 247 6.16 -8.66 3.94
N ALA A 248 5.85 -8.43 2.66
CA ALA A 248 5.82 -9.47 1.62
C ALA A 248 7.24 -9.77 1.13
N PRO A 249 7.79 -10.98 1.33
CA PRO A 249 9.19 -11.29 0.97
C PRO A 249 9.50 -11.19 -0.52
N PHE A 250 8.48 -11.24 -1.38
CA PHE A 250 8.66 -11.05 -2.83
C PHE A 250 8.83 -9.57 -3.21
N MET A 251 8.42 -8.63 -2.35
CA MET A 251 8.63 -7.19 -2.52
C MET A 251 9.92 -6.75 -1.83
N VAL A 252 10.04 -7.04 -0.53
CA VAL A 252 11.19 -6.65 0.28
C VAL A 252 11.66 -7.85 1.12
N PRO A 253 12.94 -8.27 1.04
CA PRO A 253 13.46 -9.33 1.89
C PRO A 253 13.24 -9.04 3.38
N ARG A 254 12.84 -10.05 4.16
CA ARG A 254 12.51 -9.91 5.58
C ARG A 254 13.55 -9.13 6.42
N PRO A 255 14.88 -9.36 6.26
CA PRO A 255 15.87 -8.57 7.00
C PRO A 255 15.83 -7.07 6.68
N SER A 256 15.61 -6.70 5.41
CA SER A 256 15.49 -5.30 4.96
C SER A 256 14.23 -4.65 5.50
N TYR A 257 13.10 -5.36 5.47
CA TYR A 257 11.85 -4.90 6.09
C TYR A 257 12.03 -4.64 7.58
N TYR A 258 12.61 -5.59 8.33
CA TYR A 258 12.83 -5.43 9.77
C TYR A 258 13.84 -4.33 10.09
N ALA A 259 14.90 -4.16 9.29
CA ALA A 259 15.83 -3.06 9.46
C ALA A 259 15.15 -1.69 9.30
N HIS A 260 14.24 -1.58 8.32
CA HIS A 260 13.47 -0.35 8.09
C HIS A 260 12.50 -0.09 9.24
N LEU A 261 11.66 -1.07 9.62
CA LEU A 261 10.71 -0.96 10.73
C LEU A 261 11.42 -0.62 12.05
N ARG A 262 12.53 -1.30 12.35
CA ARG A 262 13.36 -1.06 13.53
C ARG A 262 13.85 0.39 13.57
N SER A 263 14.35 0.93 12.45
CA SER A 263 14.84 2.30 12.41
C SER A 263 13.78 3.35 12.75
N LEU A 264 12.53 3.14 12.33
CA LEU A 264 11.40 4.01 12.65
C LEU A 264 11.04 3.92 14.15
N VAL A 265 11.05 2.71 14.71
CA VAL A 265 10.74 2.48 16.13
C VAL A 265 11.82 3.06 17.02
N GLU A 266 13.10 2.82 16.71
CA GLU A 266 14.25 3.30 17.49
C GLU A 266 14.40 4.83 17.41
N ALA A 267 13.95 5.46 16.32
CA ALA A 267 13.84 6.91 16.20
C ALA A 267 12.68 7.51 17.05
N GLY A 268 11.91 6.69 17.76
CA GLY A 268 10.81 7.14 18.63
C GLY A 268 9.46 7.26 17.94
N PHE A 269 9.32 6.79 16.70
CA PHE A 269 8.09 6.95 15.92
C PHE A 269 7.11 5.76 16.02
N GLY A 270 7.36 4.81 16.93
CA GLY A 270 6.54 3.60 17.09
C GLY A 270 5.04 3.84 17.28
N LYS A 271 4.64 4.99 17.80
CA LYS A 271 3.22 5.37 17.97
C LYS A 271 2.56 5.92 16.69
N ARG A 272 3.29 5.98 15.58
CA ARG A 272 2.82 6.50 14.28
C ARG A 272 3.02 5.51 13.12
N ILE A 273 3.28 4.26 13.44
CA ILE A 273 3.38 3.17 12.47
C ILE A 273 2.09 2.36 12.55
N VAL A 274 1.45 2.08 11.42
CA VAL A 274 0.23 1.27 11.35
C VAL A 274 0.43 0.05 10.47
N PHE A 275 -0.38 -0.97 10.70
CA PHE A 275 -0.43 -2.15 9.85
C PHE A 275 -1.22 -1.84 8.57
N GLY A 276 -0.75 -2.36 7.44
CA GLY A 276 -1.44 -2.44 6.16
C GLY A 276 -1.04 -3.72 5.46
N SER A 277 -1.96 -4.39 4.77
CA SER A 277 -1.66 -5.62 4.04
C SER A 277 -1.21 -5.37 2.60
N ASP A 278 -1.86 -4.44 1.91
CA ASP A 278 -1.73 -4.13 0.47
C ASP A 278 -2.21 -5.28 -0.44
N PHE A 279 -1.87 -6.52 -0.12
CA PHE A 279 -2.28 -7.70 -0.88
C PHE A 279 -3.15 -8.62 -0.04
N PRO A 280 -4.27 -9.16 -0.57
CA PRO A 280 -5.18 -10.02 0.19
C PRO A 280 -4.49 -11.25 0.81
N ASN A 281 -3.51 -11.83 0.12
CA ASN A 281 -2.73 -12.97 0.61
C ASN A 281 -1.64 -12.59 1.62
N GLN A 282 -1.44 -11.30 1.92
CA GLN A 282 -0.47 -10.80 2.90
C GLN A 282 -1.10 -10.36 4.23
N VAL A 283 -2.42 -10.43 4.39
CA VAL A 283 -3.08 -10.07 5.66
C VAL A 283 -2.51 -10.92 6.81
N VAL A 284 -2.67 -12.24 6.74
CA VAL A 284 -2.18 -13.15 7.79
C VAL A 284 -0.64 -13.17 7.88
N PRO A 285 0.12 -13.36 6.78
CA PRO A 285 1.58 -13.32 6.85
C PRO A 285 2.13 -11.99 7.36
N GLY A 286 1.48 -10.87 7.06
CA GLY A 286 1.86 -9.55 7.54
C GLY A 286 1.65 -9.39 9.05
N ILE A 287 0.50 -9.82 9.56
CA ILE A 287 0.23 -9.86 11.00
C ILE A 287 1.27 -10.74 11.71
N ASP A 288 1.52 -11.94 11.18
CA ASP A 288 2.49 -12.88 11.76
C ASP A 288 3.92 -12.29 11.74
N ALA A 289 4.27 -11.49 10.73
CA ALA A 289 5.55 -10.80 10.66
C ALA A 289 5.71 -9.76 11.78
N ILE A 290 4.67 -9.01 12.13
CA ILE A 290 4.70 -8.08 13.27
C ILE A 290 4.76 -8.85 14.60
N VAL A 291 3.96 -9.90 14.74
CA VAL A 291 3.95 -10.73 15.95
C VAL A 291 5.31 -11.39 16.20
N ALA A 292 5.96 -11.88 15.14
CA ALA A 292 7.26 -12.55 15.21
C ALA A 292 8.45 -11.59 15.37
N ALA A 293 8.27 -10.26 15.21
CA ALA A 293 9.36 -9.30 15.35
C ALA A 293 9.82 -9.23 16.82
N ASP A 294 11.00 -9.79 17.11
CA ASP A 294 11.58 -9.93 18.46
C ASP A 294 12.06 -8.60 19.05
N PHE A 295 12.33 -7.62 18.21
CA PHE A 295 12.73 -6.26 18.59
C PHE A 295 11.56 -5.36 18.99
N LEU A 296 10.33 -5.81 18.82
CA LEU A 296 9.13 -5.09 19.23
C LEU A 296 8.61 -5.61 20.56
N SER A 297 8.32 -4.70 21.50
CA SER A 297 7.58 -5.06 22.70
C SER A 297 6.13 -5.45 22.40
N SER A 298 5.46 -6.13 23.31
CA SER A 298 4.03 -6.48 23.17
C SER A 298 3.14 -5.26 22.96
N GLU A 299 3.45 -4.14 23.63
CA GLU A 299 2.76 -2.87 23.46
C GLU A 299 2.96 -2.31 22.04
N GLN A 300 4.20 -2.29 21.53
CA GLN A 300 4.50 -1.81 20.19
C GLN A 300 3.81 -2.66 19.11
N LYS A 301 3.72 -3.98 19.28
CA LYS A 301 2.97 -4.86 18.40
C LYS A 301 1.48 -4.52 18.39
N ALA A 302 0.87 -4.34 19.55
CA ALA A 302 -0.54 -3.93 19.67
C ALA A 302 -0.78 -2.54 19.06
N ASP A 303 0.16 -1.62 19.25
CA ASP A 303 0.09 -0.29 18.66
C ASP A 303 0.12 -0.35 17.13
N ILE A 304 1.07 -1.06 16.55
CA ILE A 304 1.19 -1.17 15.08
C ILE A 304 -0.02 -1.89 14.48
N LEU A 305 -0.49 -2.96 15.13
CA LEU A 305 -1.59 -3.76 14.59
C LEU A 305 -2.96 -3.07 14.74
N CYS A 306 -3.17 -2.21 15.76
CA CYS A 306 -4.48 -1.64 16.01
C CYS A 306 -4.47 -0.21 16.57
N ASN A 307 -3.85 0.03 17.72
CA ASN A 307 -4.08 1.24 18.48
C ASN A 307 -3.67 2.52 17.75
N ASN A 308 -2.58 2.47 16.97
CA ASN A 308 -2.10 3.64 16.19
C ASN A 308 -3.11 4.02 15.12
N ALA A 309 -3.65 3.04 14.40
CA ALA A 309 -4.66 3.24 13.37
C ALA A 309 -5.96 3.79 13.99
N ALA A 310 -6.40 3.24 15.13
CA ALA A 310 -7.58 3.74 15.85
C ALA A 310 -7.41 5.22 16.23
N ARG A 311 -6.23 5.62 16.73
CA ARG A 311 -5.93 7.04 17.03
C ARG A 311 -5.94 7.91 15.79
N PHE A 312 -5.27 7.48 14.71
CA PHE A 312 -5.22 8.21 13.45
C PHE A 312 -6.61 8.43 12.85
N LEU A 313 -7.45 7.40 12.89
CA LEU A 313 -8.81 7.43 12.36
C LEU A 313 -9.84 8.00 13.34
N ARG A 314 -9.44 8.26 14.61
CA ARG A 314 -10.33 8.72 15.70
C ARG A 314 -11.47 7.74 15.96
N LEU A 315 -11.18 6.43 15.88
CA LEU A 315 -12.11 5.37 16.23
C LEU A 315 -12.17 5.18 17.76
N GLU A 316 -13.29 4.61 18.20
CA GLU A 316 -13.44 4.23 19.61
C GLU A 316 -12.39 3.18 19.99
N ALA A 317 -11.79 3.34 21.18
CA ALA A 317 -10.73 2.44 21.65
C ALA A 317 -11.20 0.97 21.78
N ALA A 318 -12.50 0.76 21.91
CA ALA A 318 -13.12 -0.57 21.95
C ALA A 318 -12.84 -1.43 20.72
N VAL A 319 -12.54 -0.83 19.56
CA VAL A 319 -12.22 -1.57 18.33
C VAL A 319 -10.95 -2.43 18.49
N CYS A 320 -10.02 -2.01 19.37
CA CYS A 320 -8.77 -2.71 19.66
C CYS A 320 -8.84 -3.59 20.92
N THR A 321 -10.01 -3.76 21.52
CA THR A 321 -10.17 -4.66 22.67
C THR A 321 -10.25 -6.12 22.20
N PRO A 322 -9.55 -7.07 22.85
CA PRO A 322 -9.57 -8.49 22.51
C PRO A 322 -10.96 -9.13 22.51
#